data_7987d803fd0a82c9708fbf2d3e00dc24
#
_entry.id   7987d803fd0a82c9708fbf2d3e00dc24
#
_cell.length_a   1.000
_cell.length_b   1.000
_cell.length_c   1.000
_cell.angle_alpha   90.00
_cell.angle_beta   90.00
_cell.angle_gamma   90.00
#
_symmetry.space_group_name_H-M   'P 1'
#
loop_
_entity.id
_entity.type
_entity.pdbx_description
1 polymer ?
#
loop_
_entity_poly.entity_id
_entity_poly.type
_entity_poly.pdbx_seq_one_letter_code
_entity_poly.pdbx_strand_id
1 'polypeptide(L)'
;MRARGTEHRRFALVDTSAYFATIDAGERHHATARAIAARLSAERWRLFTTNFVLAETHALFLTRVNRAVALRVLTEIDNSPTTIVRINAADERRARAILSQYQDKDFSLTDATSFAVMERLGINWAFAFDRNFAQYGWNMISG
;
A
#
# COMPACT_ATOMS: atom_id res chain seq x y z
N MET A 1 -26.65 -2.95 -10.70
CA MET A 1 -25.98 -3.55 -10.25
C MET A 1 -24.62 -3.38 -10.35
N ARG A 2 -24.00 -3.29 -11.36
CA ARG A 2 -22.71 -3.10 -11.41
C ARG A 2 -22.33 -1.76 -10.99
N ALA A 3 -22.99 -0.71 -11.24
CA ALA A 3 -22.68 0.62 -10.79
C ALA A 3 -22.65 0.66 -9.27
N ARG A 4 -23.57 -0.09 -8.66
CA ARG A 4 -23.61 -0.14 -7.27
C ARG A 4 -22.35 -0.76 -6.69
N GLY A 5 -21.85 -1.83 -7.29
CA GLY A 5 -20.62 -2.45 -6.87
C GLY A 5 -19.44 -1.50 -6.99
N THR A 6 -19.40 -0.70 -8.07
CA THR A 6 -18.33 0.25 -8.28
C THR A 6 -18.36 1.36 -7.23
N GLU A 7 -19.54 1.85 -6.91
CA GLU A 7 -19.67 2.90 -5.92
C GLU A 7 -19.19 2.48 -4.55
N HIS A 8 -19.33 1.21 -4.20
CA HIS A 8 -18.90 0.72 -2.92
C HIS A 8 -17.43 0.35 -2.91
N ARG A 9 -16.72 0.59 -4.01
CA ARG A 9 -15.35 0.18 -4.14
C ARG A 9 -14.38 1.32 -4.00
N ARG A 10 -14.53 2.12 -2.98
CA ARG A 10 -13.52 3.09 -2.61
C ARG A 10 -12.54 2.41 -1.66
N PHE A 11 -11.86 1.42 -2.19
CA PHE A 11 -10.86 0.64 -1.48
C PHE A 11 -9.50 0.98 -2.07
N ALA A 12 -8.52 1.22 -1.21
CA ALA A 12 -7.16 1.46 -1.65
C ALA A 12 -6.19 0.68 -0.78
N LEU A 13 -5.18 0.10 -1.40
CA LEU A 13 -4.07 -0.48 -0.67
C LEU A 13 -2.99 0.57 -0.51
N VAL A 14 -2.51 0.75 0.72
CA VAL A 14 -1.47 1.74 1.04
C VAL A 14 -0.13 1.02 1.09
N ASP A 15 0.80 1.48 0.27
CA ASP A 15 2.14 0.91 0.17
C ASP A 15 3.12 1.67 1.06
N THR A 16 4.27 1.06 1.31
CA THR A 16 5.37 1.66 2.05
C THR A 16 5.75 3.04 1.51
N SER A 17 5.80 3.18 0.18
CA SER A 17 6.16 4.46 -0.44
C SER A 17 5.21 5.58 -0.05
N ALA A 18 3.93 5.27 0.10
CA ALA A 18 2.94 6.25 0.52
C ALA A 18 3.09 6.60 2.00
N TYR A 19 3.32 5.60 2.86
CA TYR A 19 3.55 5.88 4.27
C TYR A 19 4.78 6.76 4.46
N PHE A 20 5.87 6.42 3.77
CA PHE A 20 7.10 7.19 3.90
C PHE A 20 6.90 8.63 3.43
N ALA A 21 6.30 8.82 2.26
CA ALA A 21 6.06 10.14 1.71
C ALA A 21 5.12 10.98 2.59
N THR A 22 4.09 10.33 3.17
CA THR A 22 3.14 11.05 4.02
C THR A 22 3.78 11.55 5.30
N ILE A 23 4.71 10.78 5.86
CA ILE A 23 5.26 11.06 7.18
C ILE A 23 6.56 11.84 7.12
N ASP A 24 7.44 11.53 6.16
CA ASP A 24 8.76 12.17 6.09
C ASP A 24 8.71 13.45 5.29
N ALA A 25 8.91 14.59 5.98
CA ALA A 25 8.81 15.91 5.36
C ALA A 25 9.89 16.18 4.32
N GLY A 26 11.00 15.42 4.35
CA GLY A 26 12.07 15.55 3.38
C GLY A 26 11.83 14.80 2.08
N GLU A 27 10.79 13.99 2.03
CA GLU A 27 10.49 13.21 0.83
C GLU A 27 9.85 14.12 -0.24
N ARG A 28 10.29 13.95 -1.49
CA ARG A 28 9.83 14.86 -2.57
C ARG A 28 8.33 14.80 -2.82
N HIS A 29 7.68 13.68 -2.50
CA HIS A 29 6.25 13.52 -2.69
C HIS A 29 5.45 13.86 -1.45
N HIS A 30 6.07 14.45 -0.43
CA HIS A 30 5.44 14.67 0.87
C HIS A 30 4.14 15.47 0.77
N ALA A 31 4.17 16.60 0.08
CA ALA A 31 2.99 17.47 -0.03
C ALA A 31 1.86 16.75 -0.78
N THR A 32 2.17 16.07 -1.88
CA THR A 32 1.20 15.31 -2.65
C THR A 32 0.61 14.18 -1.81
N ALA A 33 1.44 13.46 -1.08
CA ALA A 33 0.99 12.35 -0.24
C ALA A 33 0.03 12.83 0.84
N ARG A 34 0.34 13.96 1.48
CA ARG A 34 -0.53 14.51 2.50
C ARG A 34 -1.88 14.93 1.93
N ALA A 35 -1.86 15.54 0.74
CA ALA A 35 -3.10 15.94 0.07
C ALA A 35 -3.96 14.72 -0.27
N ILE A 36 -3.33 13.66 -0.78
CA ILE A 36 -4.05 12.42 -1.09
C ILE A 36 -4.65 11.82 0.19
N ALA A 37 -3.85 11.72 1.26
CA ALA A 37 -4.32 11.14 2.51
C ALA A 37 -5.53 11.89 3.05
N ALA A 38 -5.50 13.24 3.01
CA ALA A 38 -6.61 14.07 3.45
C ALA A 38 -7.85 13.82 2.60
N ARG A 39 -7.68 13.70 1.28
CA ARG A 39 -8.81 13.43 0.38
C ARG A 39 -9.40 12.06 0.62
N LEU A 40 -8.57 11.04 0.80
CA LEU A 40 -9.07 9.68 1.06
C LEU A 40 -9.89 9.63 2.34
N SER A 41 -9.44 10.36 3.37
CA SER A 41 -10.17 10.45 4.62
C SER A 41 -11.50 11.17 4.43
N ALA A 42 -11.49 12.32 3.76
CA ALA A 42 -12.70 13.11 3.54
C ALA A 42 -13.73 12.35 2.70
N GLU A 43 -13.28 11.56 1.74
CA GLU A 43 -14.15 10.78 0.86
C GLU A 43 -14.49 9.41 1.42
N ARG A 44 -14.01 9.11 2.62
CA ARG A 44 -14.30 7.86 3.35
C ARG A 44 -13.89 6.61 2.60
N TRP A 45 -12.73 6.65 2.00
CA TRP A 45 -12.15 5.45 1.40
C TRP A 45 -11.80 4.46 2.50
N ARG A 46 -11.98 3.19 2.20
CA ARG A 46 -11.49 2.12 3.08
C ARG A 46 -10.06 1.83 2.68
N LEU A 47 -9.18 1.90 3.66
CA LEU A 47 -7.75 1.69 3.43
C LEU A 47 -7.33 0.33 3.95
N PHE A 48 -6.47 -0.32 3.19
CA PHE A 48 -5.93 -1.63 3.50
C PHE A 48 -4.42 -1.57 3.40
N THR A 49 -3.74 -2.34 4.20
CA THR A 49 -2.32 -2.58 4.04
C THR A 49 -2.07 -4.03 4.43
N THR A 50 -0.83 -4.47 4.43
CA THR A 50 -0.51 -5.85 4.79
C THR A 50 0.56 -5.89 5.86
N ASN A 51 0.69 -7.04 6.52
CA ASN A 51 1.77 -7.21 7.48
C ASN A 51 3.14 -7.16 6.80
N PHE A 52 3.25 -7.54 5.52
CA PHE A 52 4.51 -7.40 4.79
C PHE A 52 4.84 -5.94 4.54
N VAL A 53 3.85 -5.12 4.18
CA VAL A 53 4.05 -3.68 4.02
C VAL A 53 4.47 -3.06 5.34
N LEU A 54 3.86 -3.47 6.46
CA LEU A 54 4.24 -2.94 7.76
C LEU A 54 5.69 -3.24 8.09
N ALA A 55 6.14 -4.47 7.81
CA ALA A 55 7.53 -4.85 8.06
C ALA A 55 8.49 -4.01 7.22
N GLU A 56 8.16 -3.81 5.95
CA GLU A 56 8.98 -3.01 5.06
C GLU A 56 8.99 -1.54 5.48
N THR A 57 7.83 -1.02 5.87
CA THR A 57 7.69 0.37 6.33
C THR A 57 8.53 0.60 7.59
N HIS A 58 8.43 -0.31 8.55
CA HIS A 58 9.24 -0.20 9.77
C HIS A 58 10.72 -0.20 9.43
N ALA A 59 11.17 -1.15 8.60
CA ALA A 59 12.58 -1.26 8.23
C ALA A 59 13.07 0.03 7.54
N LEU A 60 12.26 0.62 6.68
CA LEU A 60 12.63 1.83 5.98
C LEU A 60 12.80 3.01 6.93
N PHE A 61 11.85 3.22 7.85
CA PHE A 61 11.97 4.29 8.83
C PHE A 61 13.13 4.06 9.80
N LEU A 62 13.37 2.79 10.17
CA LEU A 62 14.50 2.46 11.04
C LEU A 62 15.81 2.86 10.39
N THR A 63 15.97 2.60 9.10
CA THR A 63 17.18 2.89 8.35
C THR A 63 17.32 4.37 8.02
N ARG A 64 16.22 4.99 7.58
CA ARG A 64 16.27 6.36 7.06
C ARG A 64 16.11 7.42 8.13
N VAL A 65 15.46 7.12 9.24
CA VAL A 65 15.17 8.10 10.27
C VAL A 65 15.77 7.63 11.61
N ASN A 66 15.01 6.91 12.40
CA ASN A 66 15.51 6.34 13.65
C ASN A 66 14.52 5.34 14.22
N ARG A 67 14.95 4.65 15.29
CA ARG A 67 14.18 3.61 15.94
C ARG A 67 12.86 4.12 16.52
N ALA A 68 12.91 5.29 17.16
CA ALA A 68 11.71 5.83 17.82
C ALA A 68 10.62 6.17 16.82
N VAL A 69 10.99 6.77 15.69
CA VAL A 69 10.04 7.10 14.63
C VAL A 69 9.49 5.83 13.99
N ALA A 70 10.35 4.84 13.75
CA ALA A 70 9.92 3.57 13.14
C ALA A 70 8.84 2.90 13.99
N LEU A 71 9.05 2.86 15.31
CA LEU A 71 8.07 2.27 16.23
C LEU A 71 6.78 3.07 16.26
N ARG A 72 6.90 4.41 16.30
CA ARG A 72 5.71 5.28 16.32
C ARG A 72 4.85 5.10 15.09
N VAL A 73 5.47 4.93 13.92
CA VAL A 73 4.74 4.73 12.67
C VAL A 73 3.89 3.46 12.76
N LEU A 74 4.44 2.36 13.27
CA LEU A 74 3.67 1.13 13.44
C LEU A 74 2.48 1.35 14.38
N THR A 75 2.72 2.03 15.49
CA THR A 75 1.67 2.29 16.46
C THR A 75 0.56 3.13 15.85
N GLU A 76 0.92 4.14 15.08
CA GLU A 76 -0.08 5.00 14.43
C GLU A 76 -0.90 4.22 13.40
N ILE A 77 -0.27 3.36 12.64
CA ILE A 77 -1.01 2.53 11.67
C ILE A 77 -1.95 1.57 12.41
N ASP A 78 -1.47 0.94 13.48
CA ASP A 78 -2.28 0.02 14.27
C ASP A 78 -3.50 0.70 14.86
N ASN A 79 -3.38 1.97 15.24
CA ASN A 79 -4.47 2.74 15.84
C ASN A 79 -5.33 3.46 14.81
N SER A 80 -5.01 3.36 13.54
CA SER A 80 -5.79 3.98 12.47
C SER A 80 -6.93 3.06 12.03
N PRO A 81 -7.88 3.57 11.25
CA PRO A 81 -8.95 2.73 10.70
C PRO A 81 -8.50 1.79 9.59
N THR A 82 -7.22 1.82 9.20
CA THR A 82 -6.72 0.98 8.12
C THR A 82 -6.81 -0.49 8.49
N THR A 83 -7.34 -1.30 7.60
CA THR A 83 -7.42 -2.75 7.77
C THR A 83 -6.06 -3.37 7.43
N ILE A 84 -5.49 -4.10 8.37
CA ILE A 84 -4.22 -4.81 8.14
C ILE A 84 -4.56 -6.23 7.72
N VAL A 85 -4.26 -6.57 6.47
CA VAL A 85 -4.52 -7.87 5.91
C VAL A 85 -3.30 -8.76 6.15
N ARG A 86 -3.51 -9.92 6.76
CA ARG A 86 -2.42 -10.88 6.96
C ARG A 86 -2.20 -11.65 5.67
N ILE A 87 -0.95 -11.70 5.23
CA ILE A 87 -0.58 -12.50 4.07
C ILE A 87 -0.68 -13.96 4.46
N ASN A 88 -1.48 -14.71 3.73
CA ASN A 88 -1.66 -16.13 3.99
C ASN A 88 -0.87 -16.97 2.98
N ALA A 89 -0.90 -18.30 3.13
CA ALA A 89 -0.12 -19.18 2.27
C ALA A 89 -0.54 -19.07 0.81
N ALA A 90 -1.83 -18.87 0.54
CA ALA A 90 -2.31 -18.73 -0.83
C ALA A 90 -1.80 -17.41 -1.46
N ASP A 91 -1.76 -16.34 -0.67
CA ASP A 91 -1.22 -15.06 -1.12
C ASP A 91 0.26 -15.23 -1.47
N GLU A 92 1.02 -15.96 -0.66
CA GLU A 92 2.44 -16.17 -0.94
C GLU A 92 2.64 -16.99 -2.20
N ARG A 93 1.82 -18.01 -2.41
CA ARG A 93 1.91 -18.82 -3.65
C ARG A 93 1.60 -17.97 -4.87
N ARG A 94 0.56 -17.15 -4.79
CA ARG A 94 0.20 -16.26 -5.89
C ARG A 94 1.32 -15.25 -6.15
N ALA A 95 1.89 -14.69 -5.08
CA ALA A 95 3.00 -13.74 -5.22
C ALA A 95 4.20 -14.37 -5.92
N ARG A 96 4.54 -15.61 -5.56
CA ARG A 96 5.66 -16.29 -6.23
C ARG A 96 5.37 -16.53 -7.71
N ALA A 97 4.13 -16.86 -8.04
CA ALA A 97 3.72 -17.02 -9.44
C ALA A 97 3.85 -15.70 -10.21
N ILE A 98 3.46 -14.59 -9.58
CA ILE A 98 3.59 -13.26 -10.19
C ILE A 98 5.08 -12.95 -10.45
N LEU A 99 5.93 -13.20 -9.47
CA LEU A 99 7.36 -12.95 -9.62
C LEU A 99 7.96 -13.76 -10.75
N SER A 100 7.55 -15.02 -10.91
CA SER A 100 8.04 -15.88 -11.99
C SER A 100 7.53 -15.44 -13.35
N GLN A 101 6.29 -14.98 -13.41
CA GLN A 101 5.66 -14.60 -14.67
C GLN A 101 6.20 -13.29 -15.22
N TYR A 102 6.54 -12.33 -14.35
CA TYR A 102 6.96 -10.99 -14.76
C TYR A 102 8.48 -10.88 -14.66
N GLN A 103 9.17 -11.64 -15.51
CA GLN A 103 10.63 -11.72 -15.46
C GLN A 103 11.34 -10.43 -15.84
N ASP A 104 10.67 -9.57 -16.57
CA ASP A 104 11.21 -8.27 -16.98
C ASP A 104 10.91 -7.13 -15.99
N LYS A 105 10.34 -7.46 -14.83
CA LYS A 105 10.01 -6.49 -13.80
C LYS A 105 10.78 -6.77 -12.52
N ASP A 106 11.01 -5.72 -11.75
CA ASP A 106 11.73 -5.82 -10.49
C ASP A 106 10.78 -5.75 -9.29
N PHE A 107 9.65 -6.45 -9.38
CA PHE A 107 8.72 -6.51 -8.25
C PHE A 107 9.38 -7.20 -7.07
N SER A 108 9.27 -6.61 -5.88
CA SER A 108 9.69 -7.28 -4.66
C SER A 108 8.63 -8.29 -4.22
N LEU A 109 8.99 -9.15 -3.28
CA LEU A 109 8.01 -10.07 -2.68
C LEU A 109 6.91 -9.28 -1.99
N THR A 110 7.23 -8.17 -1.35
CA THR A 110 6.22 -7.31 -0.74
C THR A 110 5.27 -6.77 -1.79
N ASP A 111 5.79 -6.29 -2.93
CA ASP A 111 4.93 -5.83 -4.03
C ASP A 111 3.99 -6.95 -4.48
N ALA A 112 4.55 -8.11 -4.75
CA ALA A 112 3.77 -9.23 -5.28
C ALA A 112 2.73 -9.72 -4.29
N THR A 113 3.01 -9.73 -3.00
CA THR A 113 2.01 -10.09 -1.99
C THR A 113 0.92 -9.04 -1.90
N SER A 114 1.26 -7.76 -2.07
CA SER A 114 0.25 -6.70 -2.16
C SER A 114 -0.66 -6.92 -3.36
N PHE A 115 -0.09 -7.25 -4.52
CA PHE A 115 -0.89 -7.53 -5.72
C PHE A 115 -1.82 -8.73 -5.50
N ALA A 116 -1.33 -9.78 -4.86
CA ALA A 116 -2.14 -10.97 -4.55
C ALA A 116 -3.33 -10.62 -3.66
N VAL A 117 -3.11 -9.81 -2.63
CA VAL A 117 -4.18 -9.36 -1.73
C VAL A 117 -5.18 -8.49 -2.48
N MET A 118 -4.70 -7.59 -3.32
CA MET A 118 -5.58 -6.71 -4.10
C MET A 118 -6.48 -7.53 -5.02
N GLU A 119 -5.93 -8.57 -5.67
CA GLU A 119 -6.72 -9.49 -6.49
C GLU A 119 -7.77 -10.19 -5.65
N ARG A 120 -7.36 -10.73 -4.52
CA ARG A 120 -8.24 -11.54 -3.66
C ARG A 120 -9.39 -10.72 -3.10
N LEU A 121 -9.14 -9.48 -2.72
CA LEU A 121 -10.15 -8.64 -2.07
C LEU A 121 -10.85 -7.66 -3.00
N GLY A 122 -10.51 -7.66 -4.28
CA GLY A 122 -11.13 -6.75 -5.23
C GLY A 122 -10.75 -5.30 -5.02
N ILE A 123 -9.52 -5.05 -4.59
CA ILE A 123 -9.01 -3.70 -4.41
C ILE A 123 -8.34 -3.29 -5.71
N ASN A 124 -8.83 -2.23 -6.35
CA ASN A 124 -8.34 -1.83 -7.67
C ASN A 124 -7.44 -0.59 -7.64
N TRP A 125 -7.34 0.08 -6.51
CA TRP A 125 -6.60 1.32 -6.38
C TRP A 125 -5.45 1.15 -5.40
N ALA A 126 -4.32 1.78 -5.72
CA ALA A 126 -3.16 1.78 -4.85
C ALA A 126 -2.79 3.22 -4.48
N PHE A 127 -2.53 3.46 -3.21
CA PHE A 127 -1.90 4.69 -2.73
C PHE A 127 -0.43 4.36 -2.59
N ALA A 128 0.33 4.71 -3.60
CA ALA A 128 1.74 4.38 -3.72
C ALA A 128 2.42 5.39 -4.64
N PHE A 129 3.73 5.54 -4.48
CA PHE A 129 4.55 6.32 -5.39
C PHE A 129 5.53 5.44 -6.15
N ASP A 130 5.44 4.14 -5.93
CA ASP A 130 6.24 3.15 -6.62
C ASP A 130 5.52 2.77 -7.92
N ARG A 131 6.23 2.84 -9.04
CA ARG A 131 5.66 2.56 -10.35
C ARG A 131 5.26 1.10 -10.54
N ASN A 132 5.73 0.21 -9.68
CA ASN A 132 5.46 -1.21 -9.82
C ASN A 132 3.96 -1.52 -9.81
N PHE A 133 3.18 -0.79 -9.03
CA PHE A 133 1.73 -1.00 -9.00
C PHE A 133 1.09 -0.69 -10.36
N ALA A 134 1.47 0.44 -10.97
CA ALA A 134 0.97 0.78 -12.30
C ALA A 134 1.45 -0.22 -13.35
N GLN A 135 2.69 -0.70 -13.23
CA GLN A 135 3.24 -1.67 -14.18
C GLN A 135 2.50 -3.00 -14.13
N TYR A 136 1.99 -3.38 -12.97
CA TYR A 136 1.20 -4.60 -12.86
C TYR A 136 -0.23 -4.41 -13.38
N GLY A 137 -0.73 -3.18 -13.41
CA GLY A 137 -2.05 -2.87 -13.95
C GLY A 137 -3.03 -2.24 -12.97
N TRP A 138 -2.56 -1.90 -11.76
CA TRP A 138 -3.45 -1.26 -10.77
C TRP A 138 -3.60 0.23 -11.07
N ASN A 139 -4.76 0.77 -10.70
CA ASN A 139 -4.98 2.22 -10.78
C ASN A 139 -4.24 2.88 -9.62
N MET A 140 -3.56 3.99 -9.94
CA MET A 140 -2.83 4.76 -8.93
C MET A 140 -3.64 5.97 -8.53
N ILE A 141 -3.76 6.20 -7.23
CA ILE A 141 -4.41 7.42 -6.74
C ILE A 141 -3.46 8.58 -6.94
N SER A 142 -3.96 9.66 -7.56
CA SER A 142 -3.15 10.83 -7.82
C SER A 142 -3.64 12.03 -7.03
N GLY A 143 -2.75 12.98 -6.84
CA GLY A 143 -3.05 14.18 -6.08
C GLY A 143 -3.86 15.21 -6.84
#